data_0ec0cb17feca85767e643133de5ec886
#
_entry.id   0ec0cb17feca85767e643133de5ec886
#
_cell.length_a   1.000
_cell.length_b   1.000
_cell.length_c   1.000
_cell.angle_alpha   90.00
_cell.angle_beta   90.00
_cell.angle_gamma   90.00
#
_symmetry.space_group_name_H-M   'P 1'
#
loop_
_entity.id
_entity.type
_entity.pdbx_description
1 polymer ?
#
loop_
_entity_poly.entity_id
_entity_poly.type
_entity_poly.pdbx_seq_one_letter_code
_entity_poly.pdbx_strand_id
1 'polypeptide(L)' 'MVAIYVRWIKSGRMTIDEVPVYWREAVKAAL' A
#
# COMPACT_ATOMS: atom_id res chain seq x y z
N MET A 1 -4.44 6.95 5.60
CA MET A 1 -4.63 5.56 5.14
C MET A 1 -3.53 5.11 4.18
N VAL A 2 -3.27 5.91 3.14
CA VAL A 2 -2.23 5.54 2.16
C VAL A 2 -0.87 5.39 2.84
N ALA A 3 -0.52 6.28 3.74
CA ALA A 3 0.77 6.23 4.42
C ALA A 3 0.98 4.93 5.20
N ILE A 4 -0.08 4.42 5.81
CA ILE A 4 -0.01 3.15 6.56
C ILE A 4 0.26 1.98 5.62
N TYR A 5 -0.45 1.95 4.48
CA TYR A 5 -0.24 0.90 3.50
C TYR A 5 1.19 0.90 2.97
N VAL A 6 1.69 2.08 2.61
CA VAL A 6 3.07 2.22 2.11
C VAL A 6 4.05 1.68 3.15
N ARG A 7 3.85 2.06 4.39
CA ARG A 7 4.71 1.64 5.49
C ARG A 7 4.73 0.13 5.64
N TRP A 8 3.56 -0.49 5.61
CA TRP A 8 3.44 -1.94 5.77
C TRP A 8 4.03 -2.69 4.59
N ILE A 9 3.84 -2.17 3.39
CA ILE A 9 4.41 -2.80 2.21
C ILE A 9 5.94 -2.74 2.25
N LYS A 10 6.48 -1.59 2.61
CA LYS A 10 7.94 -1.43 2.70
C LYS A 10 8.56 -2.31 3.78
N SER A 11 7.83 -2.57 4.84
CA SER A 11 8.33 -3.42 5.93
C SER A 11 8.10 -4.91 5.68
N GLY A 12 7.47 -5.26 4.57
CA GLY A 12 7.19 -6.65 4.25
C GLY A 12 5.99 -7.25 4.92
N ARG A 13 5.17 -6.45 5.58
CA ARG A 13 3.98 -6.94 6.29
C ARG A 13 2.81 -7.22 5.39
N MET A 14 2.79 -6.60 4.20
CA MET A 14 1.72 -6.82 3.25
C MET A 14 2.24 -6.56 1.85
N THR A 15 1.48 -7.02 0.85
CA THR A 15 1.81 -6.79 -0.54
C THR A 15 0.81 -5.81 -1.14
N ILE A 16 1.16 -5.26 -2.30
CA ILE A 16 0.28 -4.31 -2.99
C ILE A 16 -1.07 -4.95 -3.33
N ASP A 17 -1.08 -6.26 -3.61
CA ASP A 17 -2.32 -6.97 -3.94
C ASP A 17 -3.29 -7.02 -2.76
N GLU A 18 -2.80 -6.91 -1.56
CA GLU A 18 -3.62 -6.92 -0.36
C GLU A 18 -4.27 -5.58 -0.08
N VAL A 19 -3.81 -4.53 -0.75
CA VAL A 19 -4.40 -3.20 -0.61
C VAL A 19 -5.74 -3.18 -1.36
N PRO A 20 -6.82 -2.64 -0.75
CA PRO A 20 -8.09 -2.51 -1.46
C PRO A 20 -7.90 -1.79 -2.79
N VAL A 21 -8.62 -2.23 -3.81
CA VAL A 21 -8.49 -1.65 -5.14
C VAL A 21 -8.69 -0.14 -5.13
N TYR A 22 -9.52 0.33 -4.23
CA TYR A 22 -9.84 1.74 -4.06
C TYR A 22 -8.60 2.59 -3.78
N TRP A 23 -7.66 2.02 -3.02
CA TRP A 23 -6.45 2.74 -2.59
C TRP A 23 -5.20 2.31 -3.33
N ARG A 24 -5.30 1.23 -4.11
CA ARG A 24 -4.12 0.59 -4.70
C ARG A 24 -3.29 1.54 -5.56
N GLU A 25 -3.96 2.31 -6.43
CA GLU A 25 -3.24 3.22 -7.32
C GLU A 25 -2.54 4.33 -6.54
N ALA A 26 -3.20 4.85 -5.51
CA ALA A 26 -2.59 5.89 -4.67
C ALA A 26 -1.37 5.34 -3.91
N VAL A 27 -1.47 4.11 -3.44
CA VAL A 27 -0.36 3.48 -2.73
C VAL A 27 0.81 3.24 -3.67
N LYS A 28 0.54 2.76 -4.88
CA LYS A 28 1.58 2.57 -5.87
C LYS A 28 2.31 3.87 -6.18
N ALA A 29 1.56 4.95 -6.31
CA ALA A 29 2.15 6.26 -6.60
C ALA A 29 3.00 6.76 -5.44
N ALA A 30 2.68 6.35 -4.22
CA ALA A 30 3.40 6.76 -3.03
C ALA A 30 4.61 5.88 -2.72
N LEU A 31 4.69 4.72 -3.33
CA LEU A 31 5.85 3.86 -3.15
C LEU A 31 7.03 4.38 -3.93
#